data_1198de3823e87f462eb3d3b953df3abb
#
_entry.id   1198de3823e87f462eb3d3b953df3abb
#
_cell.length_a   1.000
_cell.length_b   1.000
_cell.length_c   1.000
_cell.angle_alpha   90.00
_cell.angle_beta   90.00
_cell.angle_gamma   90.00
#
_symmetry.space_group_name_H-M   'P 1'
#
loop_
_entity.id
_entity.type
_entity.pdbx_description
1 polymer ?
#
loop_
_entity_poly.entity_id
_entity_poly.type
_entity_poly.pdbx_seq_one_letter_code
_entity_poly.pdbx_strand_id
1 'polypeptide(L)'
;SLAKGLSNWAKSRKGTRKGSKIGFPKFKAKGKTIPRFACASGSFRLIDGDPKALRLPRIGRVHCMENVAARVGDGRVKRMTISQRAGRWFAALTVEREDKPTTRASKGGSVGVDLGIKTLATLSDGTVIENPRHLKKSEQKLKRAQRALSRKTKGSNRRAKDRAKVARIHAHIANQRQDSLHNLTKWLTETYSEIS
;
A
#
# COMPACT_ATOMS: atom_id res chain seq x y z
N SER A 1 8.27 -1.73 18.15
CA SER A 1 8.15 -2.31 19.51
C SER A 1 7.50 -1.32 20.45
N LEU A 2 6.91 -1.78 21.56
CA LEU A 2 6.30 -0.93 22.58
C LEU A 2 7.35 0.01 23.19
N ALA A 3 8.54 -0.49 23.49
CA ALA A 3 9.65 0.31 24.02
C ALA A 3 9.97 1.55 23.16
N LYS A 4 10.03 1.39 21.83
CA LYS A 4 10.24 2.53 20.92
C LYS A 4 9.06 3.51 20.95
N GLY A 5 7.84 3.02 21.08
CA GLY A 5 6.63 3.84 21.23
C GLY A 5 6.66 4.69 22.50
N LEU A 6 7.01 4.08 23.63
CA LEU A 6 7.15 4.76 24.94
C LEU A 6 8.29 5.78 24.92
N SER A 7 9.45 5.42 24.37
CA SER A 7 10.58 6.35 24.23
C SER A 7 10.21 7.56 23.38
N ASN A 8 9.55 7.36 22.25
CA ASN A 8 9.11 8.47 21.38
C ASN A 8 8.07 9.37 22.08
N TRP A 9 7.15 8.79 22.85
CA TRP A 9 6.19 9.56 23.63
C TRP A 9 6.86 10.37 24.72
N ALA A 10 7.79 9.77 25.49
CA ALA A 10 8.54 10.47 26.52
C ALA A 10 9.35 11.64 25.95
N LYS A 11 10.07 11.43 24.83
CA LYS A 11 10.78 12.49 24.10
C LYS A 11 9.83 13.58 23.60
N SER A 12 8.63 13.22 23.16
CA SER A 12 7.61 14.17 22.71
C SER A 12 7.08 15.03 23.86
N ARG A 13 6.90 14.45 25.06
CA ARG A 13 6.53 15.22 26.26
C ARG A 13 7.63 16.17 26.73
N LYS A 14 8.89 15.74 26.65
CA LYS A 14 10.05 16.54 27.01
C LYS A 14 10.44 17.60 25.97
N GLY A 15 9.74 17.65 24.82
CA GLY A 15 10.07 18.57 23.73
C GLY A 15 11.35 18.24 22.95
N THR A 16 12.04 17.14 23.27
CA THR A 16 13.30 16.74 22.65
C THR A 16 13.14 15.99 21.34
N ARG A 17 11.90 15.70 20.91
CA ARG A 17 11.60 15.01 19.66
C ARG A 17 11.28 16.01 18.55
N LYS A 18 11.95 15.88 17.40
CA LYS A 18 11.60 16.61 16.16
C LYS A 18 10.27 16.07 15.59
N GLY A 19 9.37 16.96 15.19
CA GLY A 19 8.08 16.66 14.55
C GLY A 19 6.87 16.80 15.51
N SER A 20 5.66 16.47 15.01
CA SER A 20 4.40 16.67 15.75
C SER A 20 4.33 15.89 17.06
N LYS A 21 3.54 16.42 18.03
CA LYS A 21 3.31 15.75 19.32
C LYS A 21 2.73 14.35 19.13
N ILE A 22 3.27 13.39 19.87
CA ILE A 22 2.81 11.99 19.85
C ILE A 22 2.12 11.69 21.19
N GLY A 23 0.91 11.11 21.10
CA GLY A 23 0.18 10.61 22.26
C GLY A 23 0.76 9.30 22.82
N PHE A 24 0.27 8.90 24.00
CA PHE A 24 0.66 7.63 24.62
C PHE A 24 0.33 6.44 23.70
N PRO A 25 1.20 5.43 23.61
CA PRO A 25 0.94 4.25 22.79
C PRO A 25 -0.36 3.56 23.17
N LYS A 26 -1.26 3.39 22.20
CA LYS A 26 -2.54 2.73 22.41
C LYS A 26 -2.40 1.22 22.25
N PHE A 27 -3.12 0.46 23.08
CA PHE A 27 -3.19 -0.98 22.98
C PHE A 27 -3.85 -1.41 21.65
N LYS A 28 -3.21 -2.34 20.96
CA LYS A 28 -3.73 -2.90 19.69
C LYS A 28 -4.68 -4.05 19.97
N ALA A 29 -5.95 -3.74 20.10
CA ALA A 29 -6.98 -4.76 20.34
C ALA A 29 -7.36 -5.49 19.04
N LYS A 30 -7.65 -6.80 19.15
CA LYS A 30 -8.20 -7.62 18.06
C LYS A 30 -9.49 -6.99 17.55
N GLY A 31 -9.62 -6.86 16.23
CA GLY A 31 -10.79 -6.26 15.57
C GLY A 31 -10.82 -4.72 15.52
N LYS A 32 -9.97 -4.02 16.30
CA LYS A 32 -9.84 -2.56 16.25
C LYS A 32 -8.64 -2.07 15.44
N THR A 33 -7.65 -2.95 15.23
CA THR A 33 -6.46 -2.65 14.42
C THR A 33 -6.37 -3.59 13.24
N ILE A 34 -5.76 -3.13 12.16
CA ILE A 34 -5.49 -3.98 10.99
C ILE A 34 -4.50 -5.07 11.42
N PRO A 35 -4.84 -6.37 11.23
CA PRO A 35 -3.92 -7.46 11.51
C PRO A 35 -2.62 -7.26 10.72
N ARG A 36 -1.51 -7.17 11.45
CA ARG A 36 -0.18 -6.97 10.86
C ARG A 36 0.89 -7.56 11.77
N PHE A 37 1.80 -8.32 11.17
CA PHE A 37 3.02 -8.78 11.84
C PHE A 37 4.21 -8.73 10.88
N ALA A 38 5.41 -8.68 11.43
CA ALA A 38 6.64 -8.67 10.66
C ALA A 38 7.51 -9.86 11.03
N CYS A 39 8.15 -10.41 10.03
CA CYS A 39 9.15 -11.46 10.14
C CYS A 39 10.52 -10.87 9.82
N ALA A 40 11.49 -11.12 10.68
CA ALA A 40 12.89 -10.75 10.44
C ALA A 40 13.54 -11.70 9.42
N SER A 41 14.66 -11.28 8.86
CA SER A 41 15.48 -12.15 8.00
C SER A 41 15.80 -13.48 8.70
N GLY A 42 15.80 -14.58 7.96
CA GLY A 42 16.05 -15.93 8.47
C GLY A 42 14.84 -16.62 9.12
N SER A 43 13.80 -15.88 9.54
CA SER A 43 12.58 -16.48 10.12
C SER A 43 11.56 -16.92 9.08
N PHE A 44 11.74 -16.56 7.84
CA PHE A 44 10.91 -16.96 6.69
C PHE A 44 11.80 -17.26 5.49
N ARG A 45 11.29 -17.96 4.50
CA ARG A 45 12.03 -18.26 3.27
C ARG A 45 11.11 -18.42 2.07
N LEU A 46 11.64 -18.19 0.88
CA LEU A 46 11.06 -18.68 -0.36
C LEU A 46 11.19 -20.20 -0.39
N ILE A 47 10.35 -20.87 -1.15
CA ILE A 47 10.36 -22.32 -1.28
C ILE A 47 10.96 -22.66 -2.64
N ASP A 48 12.06 -23.41 -2.62
CA ASP A 48 12.73 -23.88 -3.83
C ASP A 48 11.77 -24.77 -4.64
N GLY A 49 11.73 -24.55 -5.96
CA GLY A 49 10.79 -25.25 -6.85
C GLY A 49 9.34 -24.74 -6.82
N ASP A 50 8.98 -23.81 -5.93
CA ASP A 50 7.66 -23.20 -5.91
C ASP A 50 7.73 -21.66 -5.86
N PRO A 51 7.80 -21.01 -7.03
CA PRO A 51 8.01 -19.57 -7.11
C PRO A 51 6.84 -18.72 -6.57
N LYS A 52 5.71 -19.36 -6.31
CA LYS A 52 4.51 -18.71 -5.74
C LYS A 52 4.27 -19.07 -4.28
N ALA A 53 5.28 -19.59 -3.57
CA ALA A 53 5.11 -19.94 -2.17
C ALA A 53 6.13 -19.29 -1.24
N LEU A 54 5.67 -19.03 -0.03
CA LEU A 54 6.48 -18.55 1.09
C LEU A 54 6.31 -19.51 2.27
N ARG A 55 7.39 -19.78 3.00
CA ARG A 55 7.32 -20.46 4.28
C ARG A 55 7.41 -19.46 5.42
N LEU A 56 6.35 -19.40 6.22
CA LEU A 56 6.23 -18.51 7.37
C LEU A 56 6.46 -19.28 8.68
N PRO A 57 7.07 -18.66 9.71
CA PRO A 57 7.24 -19.30 11.00
C PRO A 57 5.86 -19.61 11.61
N ARG A 58 5.72 -20.79 12.20
CA ARG A 58 4.48 -21.32 12.83
C ARG A 58 3.27 -21.49 11.91
N ILE A 59 3.22 -20.85 10.75
CA ILE A 59 2.11 -20.93 9.78
C ILE A 59 2.39 -21.99 8.73
N GLY A 60 3.67 -22.19 8.39
CA GLY A 60 4.08 -23.13 7.34
C GLY A 60 4.05 -22.52 5.94
N ARG A 61 3.76 -23.36 4.94
CA ARG A 61 3.71 -22.97 3.53
C ARG A 61 2.44 -22.16 3.25
N VAL A 62 2.62 -20.99 2.60
CA VAL A 62 1.54 -20.10 2.17
C VAL A 62 1.67 -19.88 0.66
N HIS A 63 0.59 -20.08 -0.08
CA HIS A 63 0.52 -19.78 -1.50
C HIS A 63 0.35 -18.29 -1.74
N CYS A 64 1.10 -17.74 -2.69
CA CYS A 64 1.02 -16.36 -3.15
C CYS A 64 0.40 -16.30 -4.54
N MET A 65 -0.44 -15.31 -4.80
CA MET A 65 -1.05 -15.10 -6.11
C MET A 65 -0.01 -14.70 -7.17
N GLU A 66 1.06 -14.02 -6.72
CA GLU A 66 2.13 -13.53 -7.57
C GLU A 66 3.36 -14.44 -7.49
N ASN A 67 4.18 -14.41 -8.53
CA ASN A 67 5.49 -15.07 -8.54
C ASN A 67 6.46 -14.27 -7.66
N VAL A 68 6.63 -14.72 -6.42
CA VAL A 68 7.47 -14.05 -5.42
C VAL A 68 8.95 -14.16 -5.80
N ALA A 69 9.37 -15.31 -6.31
CA ALA A 69 10.75 -15.53 -6.72
C ALA A 69 11.18 -14.55 -7.82
N ALA A 70 10.34 -14.37 -8.85
CA ALA A 70 10.61 -13.41 -9.91
C ALA A 70 10.64 -11.95 -9.41
N ARG A 71 9.80 -11.60 -8.42
CA ARG A 71 9.81 -10.27 -7.83
C ARG A 71 11.04 -10.00 -6.96
N VAL A 72 11.54 -10.99 -6.28
CA VAL A 72 12.76 -10.89 -5.47
C VAL A 72 14.00 -10.93 -6.37
N GLY A 73 14.01 -11.78 -7.42
CA GLY A 73 15.15 -11.95 -8.31
C GLY A 73 16.41 -12.37 -7.54
N ASP A 74 17.53 -11.74 -7.84
CA ASP A 74 18.84 -11.90 -7.20
C ASP A 74 18.96 -11.16 -5.84
N GLY A 75 17.93 -10.42 -5.46
CA GLY A 75 17.97 -9.61 -4.25
C GLY A 75 17.86 -10.42 -2.96
N ARG A 76 18.51 -9.92 -1.90
CA ARG A 76 18.44 -10.49 -0.55
C ARG A 76 17.25 -9.94 0.22
N VAL A 77 16.33 -10.81 0.66
CA VAL A 77 15.18 -10.38 1.46
C VAL A 77 15.60 -10.13 2.91
N LYS A 78 15.49 -8.89 3.38
CA LYS A 78 15.84 -8.47 4.75
C LYS A 78 14.68 -8.56 5.73
N ARG A 79 13.48 -8.31 5.26
CA ARG A 79 12.29 -8.26 6.10
C ARG A 79 11.04 -8.56 5.30
N MET A 80 10.09 -9.22 5.95
CA MET A 80 8.76 -9.39 5.42
C MET A 80 7.73 -8.83 6.39
N THR A 81 6.71 -8.15 5.86
CA THR A 81 5.56 -7.70 6.65
C THR A 81 4.30 -8.29 6.07
N ILE A 82 3.59 -9.06 6.88
CA ILE A 82 2.28 -9.59 6.55
C ILE A 82 1.21 -8.64 7.08
N SER A 83 0.26 -8.29 6.24
CA SER A 83 -0.86 -7.41 6.62
C SER A 83 -2.16 -7.84 5.94
N GLN A 84 -3.29 -7.55 6.59
CA GLN A 84 -4.61 -7.79 6.02
C GLN A 84 -5.25 -6.47 5.59
N ARG A 85 -5.81 -6.43 4.37
CA ARG A 85 -6.57 -5.28 3.87
C ARG A 85 -7.82 -5.77 3.13
N ALA A 86 -8.97 -5.27 3.51
CA ALA A 86 -10.27 -5.63 2.91
C ALA A 86 -10.51 -7.15 2.79
N GLY A 87 -10.06 -7.93 3.78
CA GLY A 87 -10.20 -9.39 3.83
C GLY A 87 -9.15 -10.16 3.01
N ARG A 88 -8.20 -9.50 2.36
CA ARG A 88 -7.06 -10.12 1.66
C ARG A 88 -5.79 -9.95 2.47
N TRP A 89 -4.91 -10.95 2.40
CA TRP A 89 -3.58 -10.90 3.00
C TRP A 89 -2.55 -10.46 1.98
N PHE A 90 -1.58 -9.68 2.43
CA PHE A 90 -0.48 -9.16 1.63
C PHE A 90 0.83 -9.41 2.34
N ALA A 91 1.84 -9.80 1.58
CA ALA A 91 3.22 -9.88 2.02
C ALA A 91 4.01 -8.74 1.34
N ALA A 92 4.55 -7.82 2.14
CA ALA A 92 5.48 -6.82 1.67
C ALA A 92 6.90 -7.26 2.02
N LEU A 93 7.75 -7.40 1.02
CA LEU A 93 9.13 -7.82 1.14
C LEU A 93 10.04 -6.60 1.02
N THR A 94 10.96 -6.41 1.96
CA THR A 94 12.08 -5.48 1.82
C THR A 94 13.24 -6.25 1.24
N VAL A 95 13.63 -5.90 0.01
CA VAL A 95 14.69 -6.58 -0.74
C VAL A 95 15.85 -5.62 -0.88
N GLU A 96 17.05 -6.07 -0.52
CA GLU A 96 18.30 -5.40 -0.79
C GLU A 96 18.85 -5.93 -2.12
N ARG A 97 19.17 -5.04 -3.01
CA ARG A 97 19.82 -5.36 -4.29
C ARG A 97 21.05 -4.48 -4.43
N GLU A 98 22.03 -4.96 -5.16
CA GLU A 98 23.12 -4.09 -5.63
C GLU A 98 22.53 -3.08 -6.63
N ASP A 99 22.80 -1.80 -6.40
CA ASP A 99 22.38 -0.74 -7.30
C ASP A 99 23.16 -0.89 -8.62
N LYS A 100 22.52 -1.49 -9.60
CA LYS A 100 22.94 -1.35 -10.98
C LYS A 100 22.39 -0.01 -11.46
N PRO A 101 23.26 0.96 -11.80
CA PRO A 101 22.79 2.22 -12.33
C PRO A 101 21.95 1.93 -13.57
N THR A 102 20.66 2.11 -13.43
CA THR A 102 19.74 2.05 -14.57
C THR A 102 19.93 3.38 -15.31
N THR A 103 20.86 3.42 -16.24
CA THR A 103 20.91 4.47 -17.27
C THR A 103 19.67 4.29 -18.15
N ARG A 104 18.54 4.75 -17.66
CA ARG A 104 17.41 5.02 -18.54
C ARG A 104 17.79 6.29 -19.30
N ALA A 105 18.13 6.13 -20.58
CA ALA A 105 18.20 7.25 -21.49
C ALA A 105 16.75 7.79 -21.60
N SER A 106 16.43 8.79 -20.80
CA SER A 106 15.22 9.58 -20.98
C SER A 106 15.38 10.35 -22.29
N LYS A 107 14.40 10.20 -23.18
CA LYS A 107 14.47 10.73 -24.55
C LYS A 107 14.01 12.19 -24.67
N GLY A 108 13.40 12.75 -23.63
CA GLY A 108 12.81 14.09 -23.66
C GLY A 108 13.55 15.10 -22.81
N GLY A 109 13.22 16.38 -23.01
CA GLY A 109 13.70 17.49 -22.20
C GLY A 109 13.06 17.56 -20.81
N SER A 110 13.16 18.75 -20.19
CA SER A 110 12.52 19.06 -18.90
C SER A 110 11.03 19.33 -19.09
N VAL A 111 10.21 18.94 -18.13
CA VAL A 111 8.76 19.21 -18.12
C VAL A 111 8.27 19.66 -16.73
N GLY A 112 7.48 20.73 -16.71
CA GLY A 112 6.72 21.14 -15.54
C GLY A 112 5.37 20.40 -15.46
N VAL A 113 4.97 19.95 -14.25
CA VAL A 113 3.72 19.22 -14.04
C VAL A 113 2.85 19.93 -13.01
N ASP A 114 1.73 20.50 -13.47
CA ASP A 114 0.70 21.05 -12.58
C ASP A 114 -0.41 20.03 -12.30
N LEU A 115 -0.69 19.78 -11.00
CA LEU A 115 -1.71 18.84 -10.56
C LEU A 115 -3.03 19.54 -10.30
N GLY A 116 -4.10 19.08 -10.95
CA GLY A 116 -5.41 19.67 -10.87
C GLY A 116 -6.52 18.73 -10.37
N ILE A 117 -7.70 19.31 -10.10
CA ILE A 117 -8.91 18.57 -9.69
C ILE A 117 -9.75 18.19 -10.91
N LYS A 118 -9.88 19.09 -11.88
CA LYS A 118 -10.65 18.85 -13.12
C LYS A 118 -9.90 17.90 -14.03
N THR A 119 -8.67 18.23 -14.35
CA THR A 119 -7.65 17.39 -14.99
C THR A 119 -6.76 16.79 -13.92
N LEU A 120 -6.18 15.62 -14.14
CA LEU A 120 -5.27 14.99 -13.19
C LEU A 120 -3.92 15.71 -13.18
N ALA A 121 -3.41 16.03 -14.36
CA ALA A 121 -2.20 16.82 -14.55
C ALA A 121 -2.27 17.61 -15.86
N THR A 122 -1.57 18.76 -15.89
CA THR A 122 -1.30 19.54 -17.10
C THR A 122 0.19 19.76 -17.18
N LEU A 123 0.80 19.46 -18.31
CA LEU A 123 2.22 19.54 -18.54
C LEU A 123 2.58 20.86 -19.24
N SER A 124 3.80 21.35 -19.04
CA SER A 124 4.29 22.58 -19.65
C SER A 124 4.39 22.51 -21.18
N ASP A 125 4.42 21.31 -21.76
CA ASP A 125 4.37 21.08 -23.22
C ASP A 125 2.95 21.11 -23.79
N GLY A 126 1.93 21.40 -22.98
CA GLY A 126 0.53 21.44 -23.36
C GLY A 126 -0.20 20.11 -23.24
N THR A 127 0.46 19.02 -22.86
CA THR A 127 -0.19 17.73 -22.64
C THR A 127 -1.14 17.78 -21.43
N VAL A 128 -2.40 17.36 -21.65
CA VAL A 128 -3.41 17.33 -20.60
C VAL A 128 -3.78 15.89 -20.27
N ILE A 129 -3.69 15.53 -19.00
CA ILE A 129 -4.02 14.19 -18.49
C ILE A 129 -5.33 14.26 -17.74
N GLU A 130 -6.34 13.59 -18.28
CA GLU A 130 -7.67 13.60 -17.71
C GLU A 130 -7.75 12.88 -16.35
N ASN A 131 -8.59 13.40 -15.46
CA ASN A 131 -8.87 12.75 -14.19
C ASN A 131 -9.85 11.58 -14.38
N PRO A 132 -9.45 10.31 -14.15
CA PRO A 132 -10.28 9.13 -14.38
C PRO A 132 -11.49 9.02 -13.43
N ARG A 133 -11.57 9.85 -12.39
CA ARG A 133 -12.69 9.99 -11.44
C ARG A 133 -13.21 8.66 -10.88
N HIS A 134 -12.31 7.77 -10.48
CA HIS A 134 -12.63 6.41 -10.02
C HIS A 134 -13.68 6.35 -8.91
N LEU A 135 -13.67 7.31 -7.99
CA LEU A 135 -14.68 7.39 -6.94
C LEU A 135 -16.08 7.66 -7.53
N LYS A 136 -16.20 8.61 -8.46
CA LYS A 136 -17.49 8.96 -9.09
C LYS A 136 -18.08 7.76 -9.80
N LYS A 137 -17.27 7.00 -10.55
CA LYS A 137 -17.70 5.75 -11.23
C LYS A 137 -18.22 4.69 -10.26
N SER A 138 -17.69 4.63 -9.06
CA SER A 138 -18.05 3.63 -8.02
C SER A 138 -19.06 4.16 -6.99
N GLU A 139 -19.46 5.43 -7.05
CA GLU A 139 -20.23 6.11 -6.02
C GLU A 139 -21.58 5.47 -5.75
N GLN A 140 -22.34 5.15 -6.77
CA GLN A 140 -23.66 4.52 -6.62
C GLN A 140 -23.54 3.14 -5.93
N LYS A 141 -22.55 2.34 -6.35
CA LYS A 141 -22.27 1.03 -5.74
C LYS A 141 -21.89 1.17 -4.28
N LEU A 142 -21.06 2.17 -3.95
CA LEU A 142 -20.66 2.48 -2.58
C LEU A 142 -21.85 2.94 -1.73
N LYS A 143 -22.66 3.88 -2.22
CA LYS A 143 -23.87 4.37 -1.54
C LYS A 143 -24.85 3.24 -1.23
N ARG A 144 -25.12 2.34 -2.19
CA ARG A 144 -25.97 1.15 -1.98
C ARG A 144 -25.41 0.25 -0.89
N ALA A 145 -24.11 -0.06 -0.93
CA ALA A 145 -23.46 -0.91 0.07
C ALA A 145 -23.45 -0.28 1.48
N GLN A 146 -23.23 1.03 1.59
CA GLN A 146 -23.28 1.76 2.85
C GLN A 146 -24.70 1.80 3.44
N ARG A 147 -25.73 2.06 2.62
CA ARG A 147 -27.14 1.97 3.06
C ARG A 147 -27.51 0.57 3.55
N ALA A 148 -27.09 -0.49 2.87
CA ALA A 148 -27.29 -1.86 3.32
C ALA A 148 -26.61 -2.10 4.67
N LEU A 149 -25.37 -1.63 4.86
CA LEU A 149 -24.63 -1.75 6.10
C LEU A 149 -25.29 -0.99 7.26
N SER A 150 -25.79 0.23 7.04
CA SER A 150 -26.40 1.07 8.08
C SER A 150 -27.68 0.45 8.66
N ARG A 151 -28.45 -0.27 7.83
CA ARG A 151 -29.68 -0.95 8.23
C ARG A 151 -29.48 -2.24 9.04
N LYS A 152 -28.23 -2.71 9.20
CA LYS A 152 -27.92 -3.97 9.90
C LYS A 152 -27.64 -3.74 11.38
N THR A 153 -28.11 -4.64 12.22
CA THR A 153 -27.87 -4.61 13.66
C THR A 153 -26.38 -4.68 13.98
N LYS A 154 -25.88 -3.79 14.84
CA LYS A 154 -24.49 -3.80 15.30
C LYS A 154 -24.15 -5.14 15.96
N GLY A 155 -23.01 -5.72 15.62
CA GLY A 155 -22.56 -7.03 16.13
C GLY A 155 -23.04 -8.24 15.32
N SER A 156 -24.04 -8.12 14.44
CA SER A 156 -24.53 -9.26 13.66
C SER A 156 -23.54 -9.72 12.58
N ASN A 157 -23.56 -11.02 12.26
CA ASN A 157 -22.77 -11.61 11.18
C ASN A 157 -23.11 -11.00 9.80
N ARG A 158 -24.39 -10.66 9.58
CA ARG A 158 -24.83 -9.98 8.36
C ARG A 158 -24.19 -8.61 8.22
N ARG A 159 -24.10 -7.84 9.33
CA ARG A 159 -23.37 -6.56 9.33
C ARG A 159 -21.88 -6.73 9.06
N ALA A 160 -21.25 -7.76 9.60
CA ALA A 160 -19.84 -8.06 9.33
C ALA A 160 -19.59 -8.33 7.83
N LYS A 161 -20.47 -9.09 7.16
CA LYS A 161 -20.41 -9.33 5.71
C LYS A 161 -20.58 -8.05 4.90
N ASP A 162 -21.55 -7.19 5.24
CA ASP A 162 -21.76 -5.92 4.55
C ASP A 162 -20.61 -4.94 4.79
N ARG A 163 -20.04 -4.90 5.99
CA ARG A 163 -18.81 -4.11 6.28
C ARG A 163 -17.63 -4.57 5.42
N ALA A 164 -17.45 -5.88 5.26
CA ALA A 164 -16.41 -6.42 4.38
C ALA A 164 -16.66 -6.05 2.90
N LYS A 165 -17.93 -6.00 2.46
CA LYS A 165 -18.30 -5.56 1.10
C LYS A 165 -17.95 -4.09 0.88
N VAL A 166 -18.30 -3.20 1.81
CA VAL A 166 -17.93 -1.78 1.75
C VAL A 166 -16.41 -1.60 1.73
N ALA A 167 -15.68 -2.33 2.60
CA ALA A 167 -14.23 -2.28 2.64
C ALA A 167 -13.58 -2.72 1.31
N ARG A 168 -14.12 -3.73 0.63
CA ARG A 168 -13.63 -4.17 -0.70
C ARG A 168 -13.86 -3.10 -1.77
N ILE A 169 -15.01 -2.41 -1.75
CA ILE A 169 -15.28 -1.32 -2.70
C ILE A 169 -14.27 -0.18 -2.51
N HIS A 170 -14.03 0.25 -1.26
CA HIS A 170 -13.02 1.27 -0.97
C HIS A 170 -11.61 0.83 -1.39
N ALA A 171 -11.24 -0.43 -1.12
CA ALA A 171 -9.94 -0.97 -1.53
C ALA A 171 -9.80 -0.99 -3.06
N HIS A 172 -10.86 -1.34 -3.79
CA HIS A 172 -10.87 -1.32 -5.26
C HIS A 172 -10.65 0.09 -5.80
N ILE A 173 -11.38 1.09 -5.29
CA ILE A 173 -11.21 2.50 -5.69
C ILE A 173 -9.79 2.98 -5.40
N ALA A 174 -9.25 2.65 -4.21
CA ALA A 174 -7.89 3.02 -3.84
C ALA A 174 -6.84 2.38 -4.76
N ASN A 175 -7.02 1.11 -5.12
CA ASN A 175 -6.12 0.42 -6.04
C ASN A 175 -6.18 1.02 -7.45
N GLN A 176 -7.37 1.34 -7.97
CA GLN A 176 -7.52 2.02 -9.27
C GLN A 176 -6.82 3.38 -9.29
N ARG A 177 -6.94 4.17 -8.20
CA ARG A 177 -6.22 5.45 -8.09
C ARG A 177 -4.72 5.26 -8.09
N GLN A 178 -4.25 4.30 -7.32
CA GLN A 178 -2.82 4.02 -7.23
C GLN A 178 -2.26 3.52 -8.56
N ASP A 179 -2.97 2.65 -9.25
CA ASP A 179 -2.62 2.15 -10.57
C ASP A 179 -2.52 3.29 -11.61
N SER A 180 -3.52 4.19 -11.64
CA SER A 180 -3.47 5.36 -12.53
C SER A 180 -2.28 6.27 -12.23
N LEU A 181 -1.97 6.51 -10.96
CA LEU A 181 -0.82 7.32 -10.57
C LEU A 181 0.51 6.63 -10.92
N HIS A 182 0.62 5.31 -10.71
CA HIS A 182 1.83 4.56 -11.09
C HIS A 182 2.04 4.57 -12.61
N ASN A 183 0.97 4.41 -13.40
CA ASN A 183 1.06 4.47 -14.86
C ASN A 183 1.47 5.87 -15.32
N LEU A 184 0.92 6.93 -14.72
CA LEU A 184 1.31 8.30 -15.01
C LEU A 184 2.77 8.56 -14.66
N THR A 185 3.19 8.23 -13.45
CA THR A 185 4.59 8.46 -13.01
C THR A 185 5.57 7.64 -13.84
N LYS A 186 5.24 6.40 -14.19
CA LYS A 186 6.04 5.57 -15.09
C LYS A 186 6.19 6.25 -16.46
N TRP A 187 5.09 6.67 -17.06
CA TRP A 187 5.09 7.34 -18.36
C TRP A 187 5.93 8.62 -18.32
N LEU A 188 5.74 9.48 -17.31
CA LEU A 188 6.54 10.70 -17.14
C LEU A 188 8.04 10.41 -17.08
N THR A 189 8.44 9.43 -16.23
CA THR A 189 9.86 9.08 -16.07
C THR A 189 10.46 8.34 -17.26
N GLU A 190 9.65 7.77 -18.15
CA GLU A 190 10.10 7.15 -19.40
C GLU A 190 10.19 8.18 -20.55
N THR A 191 9.43 9.27 -20.45
CA THR A 191 9.31 10.29 -21.51
C THR A 191 10.28 11.45 -21.28
N TYR A 192 10.42 11.95 -20.05
CA TYR A 192 11.18 13.15 -19.76
C TYR A 192 12.42 12.87 -18.90
N SER A 193 13.46 13.69 -19.10
CA SER A 193 14.72 13.61 -18.33
C SER A 193 14.63 14.32 -17.00
N GLU A 194 13.84 15.39 -16.93
CA GLU A 194 13.68 16.22 -15.74
C GLU A 194 12.20 16.56 -15.56
N ILE A 195 11.71 16.46 -14.32
CA ILE A 195 10.30 16.69 -13.96
C ILE A 195 10.27 17.64 -12.77
N SER A 196 9.59 18.77 -12.90
CA SER A 196 9.45 19.79 -11.87
C SER A 196 7.97 20.09 -11.53
#